data_0c4f4f8ee8361e2c805181ab75e1ae28
#
_entry.id   0c4f4f8ee8361e2c805181ab75e1ae28
#
_cell.length_a   1.000
_cell.length_b   1.000
_cell.length_c   1.000
_cell.angle_alpha   90.00
_cell.angle_beta   90.00
_cell.angle_gamma   90.00
#
_symmetry.space_group_name_H-M   'P 1'
#
loop_
_entity.id
_entity.type
_entity.pdbx_description
1 polymer ?
#
loop_
_entity_poly.entity_id
_entity_poly.type
_entity_poly.pdbx_seq_one_letter_code
_entity_poly.pdbx_strand_id
1 'polypeptide(L)'
;MHFEGSVPIKASREKVWAFVIDPEQVGSCGPGVEKIEVVDATHFKATAKVGVGFITARFNVDMTFAELAPDRALIKARGQAPGSAVDATAEMRLSDGPDGTTVMDWNADVNLSGTLASVGARLIEGTATKMIDQTFDCMRAKLET
;
A
#
# COMPACT_ATOMS: atom_id res chain seq x y z
N MET A 1 2.79 4.30 13.93
CA MET A 1 2.93 2.83 13.90
C MET A 1 3.89 2.44 12.78
N HIS A 2 4.69 1.43 13.04
CA HIS A 2 5.65 0.93 12.06
C HIS A 2 5.31 -0.52 11.68
N PHE A 3 5.36 -0.80 10.37
CA PHE A 3 5.17 -2.15 9.81
C PHE A 3 6.36 -2.46 8.91
N GLU A 4 6.76 -3.72 8.87
CA GLU A 4 7.81 -4.17 7.96
C GLU A 4 7.67 -5.65 7.66
N GLY A 5 8.25 -6.08 6.56
CA GLY A 5 8.21 -7.47 6.17
C GLY A 5 9.01 -7.75 4.92
N SER A 6 9.01 -9.02 4.54
CA SER A 6 9.67 -9.53 3.35
C SER A 6 8.73 -10.53 2.68
N VAL A 7 8.49 -10.37 1.39
CA VAL A 7 7.52 -11.18 0.64
C VAL A 7 8.21 -11.79 -0.58
N PRO A 8 8.22 -13.12 -0.70
CA PRO A 8 8.69 -13.78 -1.92
C PRO A 8 7.56 -13.75 -2.98
N ILE A 9 7.92 -13.42 -4.21
CA ILE A 9 6.99 -13.37 -5.33
C ILE A 9 7.56 -14.20 -6.48
N LYS A 10 6.81 -15.17 -6.96
CA LYS A 10 7.22 -16.06 -8.05
C LYS A 10 7.04 -15.39 -9.42
N ALA A 11 7.80 -14.33 -9.62
CA ALA A 11 7.83 -13.58 -10.88
C ALA A 11 9.20 -12.89 -10.99
N SER A 12 9.58 -12.52 -12.22
CA SER A 12 10.84 -11.83 -12.43
C SER A 12 10.82 -10.44 -11.78
N ARG A 13 12.00 -9.94 -11.44
CA ARG A 13 12.14 -8.62 -10.83
C ARG A 13 11.59 -7.52 -11.74
N GLU A 14 11.79 -7.64 -13.03
CA GLU A 14 11.27 -6.70 -14.02
C GLU A 14 9.73 -6.67 -14.02
N LYS A 15 9.12 -7.84 -13.97
CA LYS A 15 7.65 -7.96 -13.93
C LYS A 15 7.07 -7.38 -12.65
N VAL A 16 7.70 -7.66 -11.51
CA VAL A 16 7.27 -7.12 -10.22
C VAL A 16 7.42 -5.60 -10.20
N TRP A 17 8.55 -5.09 -10.67
CA TRP A 17 8.80 -3.64 -10.73
C TRP A 17 7.75 -2.93 -11.58
N ALA A 18 7.48 -3.44 -12.78
CA ALA A 18 6.47 -2.85 -13.67
C ALA A 18 5.08 -2.79 -13.03
N PHE A 19 4.76 -3.77 -12.20
CA PHE A 19 3.49 -3.81 -11.48
C PHE A 19 3.43 -2.74 -10.37
N VAL A 20 4.46 -2.67 -9.53
CA VAL A 20 4.42 -1.81 -8.34
C VAL A 20 4.53 -0.32 -8.67
N ILE A 21 5.09 0.05 -9.82
CA ILE A 21 5.14 1.45 -10.25
C ILE A 21 3.93 1.86 -11.10
N ASP A 22 3.04 0.94 -11.41
CA ASP A 22 1.81 1.24 -12.15
C ASP A 22 0.67 1.49 -11.13
N PRO A 23 0.22 2.74 -10.96
CA PRO A 23 -0.79 3.07 -9.97
C PRO A 23 -2.11 2.31 -10.15
N GLU A 24 -2.52 2.05 -11.39
CA GLU A 24 -3.75 1.34 -11.66
C GLU A 24 -3.66 -0.13 -11.27
N GLN A 25 -2.54 -0.78 -11.57
CA GLN A 25 -2.35 -2.18 -11.21
C GLN A 25 -2.20 -2.38 -9.72
N VAL A 26 -1.27 -1.65 -9.08
CA VAL A 26 -1.04 -1.79 -7.64
C VAL A 26 -2.23 -1.28 -6.83
N GLY A 27 -2.86 -0.21 -7.28
CA GLY A 27 -4.04 0.36 -6.63
C GLY A 27 -5.24 -0.58 -6.65
N SER A 28 -5.40 -1.37 -7.71
CA SER A 28 -6.49 -2.35 -7.80
C SER A 28 -6.38 -3.45 -6.73
N CYS A 29 -5.22 -3.63 -6.13
CA CYS A 29 -5.01 -4.56 -5.03
C CYS A 29 -5.24 -3.96 -3.66
N GLY A 30 -5.46 -2.65 -3.56
CA GLY A 30 -5.78 -2.01 -2.29
C GLY A 30 -7.18 -2.39 -1.81
N PRO A 31 -7.30 -2.94 -0.58
CA PRO A 31 -8.62 -3.28 -0.05
C PRO A 31 -9.51 -2.05 0.06
N GLY A 32 -10.74 -2.16 -0.44
CA GLY A 32 -11.72 -1.07 -0.37
C GLY A 32 -11.54 0.05 -1.38
N VAL A 33 -10.56 -0.03 -2.26
CA VAL A 33 -10.36 0.98 -3.30
C VAL A 33 -11.53 0.95 -4.28
N GLU A 34 -12.21 2.08 -4.43
CA GLU A 34 -13.37 2.23 -5.30
C GLU A 34 -13.03 2.97 -6.58
N LYS A 35 -12.04 3.86 -6.55
CA LYS A 35 -11.67 4.70 -7.69
C LYS A 35 -10.19 5.06 -7.62
N ILE A 36 -9.56 5.10 -8.79
CA ILE A 36 -8.18 5.55 -8.94
C ILE A 36 -8.13 6.59 -10.05
N GLU A 37 -7.45 7.70 -9.79
CA GLU A 37 -7.21 8.77 -10.75
C GLU A 37 -5.71 9.02 -10.85
N VAL A 38 -5.13 8.77 -12.02
CA VAL A 38 -3.72 9.03 -12.27
C VAL A 38 -3.57 10.48 -12.69
N VAL A 39 -2.82 11.26 -11.91
CA VAL A 39 -2.55 12.68 -12.20
C VAL A 39 -1.34 12.79 -13.13
N ASP A 40 -0.25 12.12 -12.79
CA ASP A 40 0.95 12.01 -13.63
C ASP A 40 1.72 10.74 -13.27
N ALA A 41 2.93 10.56 -13.81
CA ALA A 41 3.72 9.35 -13.63
C ALA A 41 4.11 9.06 -12.16
N THR A 42 4.10 10.08 -11.29
CA THR A 42 4.51 9.93 -9.89
C THR A 42 3.42 10.31 -8.88
N HIS A 43 2.27 10.76 -9.36
CA HIS A 43 1.21 11.25 -8.50
C HIS A 43 -0.15 10.68 -8.92
N PHE A 44 -0.88 10.11 -7.98
CA PHE A 44 -2.22 9.60 -8.22
C PHE A 44 -3.11 9.76 -7.00
N LYS A 45 -4.41 9.71 -7.24
CA LYS A 45 -5.43 9.83 -6.20
C LYS A 45 -6.31 8.60 -6.21
N ALA A 46 -6.81 8.24 -5.04
CA ALA A 46 -7.71 7.12 -4.90
C ALA A 46 -8.81 7.45 -3.90
N THR A 47 -9.93 6.77 -4.03
CA THR A 47 -10.99 6.77 -3.03
C THR A 47 -11.09 5.36 -2.48
N ALA A 48 -11.00 5.23 -1.17
CA ALA A 48 -11.03 3.92 -0.51
C ALA A 48 -12.01 3.93 0.66
N LYS A 49 -12.83 2.89 0.75
CA LYS A 49 -13.73 2.67 1.88
C LYS A 49 -13.06 1.72 2.85
N VAL A 50 -12.88 2.18 4.08
CA VAL A 50 -12.17 1.43 5.13
C VAL A 50 -13.04 1.31 6.36
N GLY A 51 -13.12 0.10 6.90
CA GLY A 51 -13.79 -0.19 8.17
C GLY A 51 -12.77 -0.55 9.25
N VAL A 52 -12.86 0.12 10.40
CA VAL A 52 -12.04 -0.19 11.57
C VAL A 52 -12.98 -0.27 12.77
N GLY A 53 -13.21 -1.50 13.26
CA GLY A 53 -14.21 -1.73 14.29
C GLY A 53 -15.61 -1.35 13.79
N PHE A 54 -16.29 -0.48 14.53
CA PHE A 54 -17.60 0.04 14.16
C PHE A 54 -17.55 1.29 13.29
N ILE A 55 -16.36 1.80 13.01
CA ILE A 55 -16.16 2.99 12.17
C ILE A 55 -15.96 2.55 10.72
N THR A 56 -16.74 3.14 9.81
CA THR A 56 -16.56 2.98 8.36
C THR A 56 -16.43 4.37 7.76
N ALA A 57 -15.40 4.59 6.96
CA ALA A 57 -15.17 5.89 6.34
C ALA A 57 -14.64 5.74 4.92
N ARG A 58 -14.99 6.71 4.06
CA ARG A 58 -14.39 6.85 2.74
C ARG A 58 -13.27 7.86 2.83
N PHE A 59 -12.08 7.41 2.47
CA PHE A 59 -10.89 8.25 2.43
C PHE A 59 -10.58 8.68 1.02
N ASN A 60 -10.30 9.97 0.87
CA ASN A 60 -9.68 10.50 -0.33
C ASN A 60 -8.17 10.41 -0.10
N VAL A 61 -7.49 9.62 -0.90
CA VAL A 61 -6.07 9.32 -0.74
C VAL A 61 -5.27 10.00 -1.83
N ASP A 62 -4.24 10.72 -1.44
CA ASP A 62 -3.29 11.36 -2.33
C ASP A 62 -1.96 10.64 -2.17
N MET A 63 -1.43 10.06 -3.26
CA MET A 63 -0.22 9.25 -3.24
C MET A 63 0.82 9.79 -4.20
N THR A 64 2.06 9.81 -3.75
CA THR A 64 3.20 10.27 -4.52
C THR A 64 4.34 9.27 -4.42
N PHE A 65 4.94 8.92 -5.57
CA PHE A 65 6.25 8.26 -5.58
C PHE A 65 7.30 9.35 -5.34
N ALA A 66 7.76 9.46 -4.09
CA ALA A 66 8.74 10.48 -3.71
C ALA A 66 10.14 10.17 -4.26
N GLU A 67 10.46 8.88 -4.39
CA GLU A 67 11.70 8.41 -5.00
C GLU A 67 11.41 7.16 -5.82
N LEU A 68 11.92 7.12 -7.04
CA LEU A 68 11.93 5.95 -7.90
C LEU A 68 13.34 5.73 -8.40
N ALA A 69 13.95 4.66 -7.99
CA ALA A 69 15.25 4.20 -8.47
C ALA A 69 15.07 2.73 -8.88
N PRO A 70 15.92 2.17 -9.72
CA PRO A 70 15.80 0.77 -10.10
C PRO A 70 15.65 -0.11 -8.86
N ASP A 71 14.56 -0.89 -8.81
CA ASP A 71 14.23 -1.83 -7.74
C ASP A 71 14.00 -1.23 -6.36
N ARG A 72 13.77 0.09 -6.29
CA ARG A 72 13.47 0.78 -5.03
C ARG A 72 12.44 1.89 -5.25
N ALA A 73 11.45 1.95 -4.39
CA ALA A 73 10.45 3.02 -4.43
C ALA A 73 10.19 3.54 -3.01
N LEU A 74 10.03 4.87 -2.90
CA LEU A 74 9.56 5.53 -1.69
C LEU A 74 8.23 6.18 -2.01
N ILE A 75 7.21 5.82 -1.26
CA ILE A 75 5.83 6.25 -1.47
C ILE A 75 5.35 7.06 -0.27
N LYS A 76 4.76 8.21 -0.54
CA LYS A 76 4.09 9.00 0.49
C LYS A 76 2.60 9.05 0.17
N ALA A 77 1.77 8.82 1.18
CA ALA A 77 0.33 8.82 1.05
C ALA A 77 -0.32 9.63 2.16
N ARG A 78 -1.36 10.38 1.79
CA ARG A 78 -2.21 11.05 2.76
C ARG A 78 -3.66 10.75 2.43
N GLY A 79 -4.35 10.15 3.39
CA GLY A 79 -5.78 9.88 3.30
C GLY A 79 -6.56 10.81 4.22
N GLN A 80 -7.68 11.33 3.73
CA GLN A 80 -8.55 12.22 4.49
C GLN A 80 -9.99 11.78 4.39
N ALA A 81 -10.68 11.79 5.52
CA ALA A 81 -12.11 11.60 5.64
C ALA A 81 -12.64 12.61 6.66
N PRO A 82 -13.96 12.88 6.71
CA PRO A 82 -14.50 13.79 7.71
C PRO A 82 -14.08 13.38 9.14
N GLY A 83 -13.34 14.26 9.81
CA GLY A 83 -12.89 14.04 11.19
C GLY A 83 -11.70 13.10 11.36
N SER A 84 -11.08 12.62 10.28
CA SER A 84 -9.95 11.68 10.36
C SER A 84 -8.92 11.92 9.26
N ALA A 85 -7.65 11.63 9.55
CA ALA A 85 -6.58 11.67 8.56
C ALA A 85 -5.58 10.55 8.81
N VAL A 86 -4.94 10.08 7.73
CA VAL A 86 -3.90 9.06 7.76
C VAL A 86 -2.72 9.56 6.93
N ASP A 87 -1.53 9.58 7.51
CA ASP A 87 -0.30 9.86 6.80
C ASP A 87 0.57 8.60 6.81
N ALA A 88 1.03 8.19 5.65
CA ALA A 88 1.86 7.00 5.51
C ALA A 88 3.07 7.27 4.64
N THR A 89 4.20 6.68 5.01
CA THR A 89 5.41 6.64 4.20
C THR A 89 5.84 5.19 4.10
N ALA A 90 6.00 4.69 2.89
CA ALA A 90 6.38 3.30 2.65
C ALA A 90 7.59 3.23 1.73
N GLU A 91 8.51 2.33 2.04
CA GLU A 91 9.65 2.02 1.20
C GLU A 91 9.59 0.56 0.77
N MET A 92 9.96 0.31 -0.48
CA MET A 92 9.98 -1.03 -1.05
C MET A 92 11.30 -1.21 -1.80
N ARG A 93 11.91 -2.39 -1.63
CA ARG A 93 13.11 -2.80 -2.35
C ARG A 93 12.94 -4.19 -2.91
N LEU A 94 13.34 -4.37 -4.16
CA LEU A 94 13.31 -5.67 -4.83
C LEU A 94 14.71 -6.22 -4.97
N SER A 95 14.84 -7.52 -4.73
CA SER A 95 16.09 -8.27 -4.95
C SER A 95 15.76 -9.63 -5.56
N ASP A 96 16.77 -10.24 -6.19
CA ASP A 96 16.60 -11.58 -6.75
C ASP A 96 16.60 -12.61 -5.61
N GLY A 97 15.60 -13.48 -5.64
CA GLY A 97 15.53 -14.66 -4.79
C GLY A 97 15.93 -15.92 -5.56
N PRO A 98 15.81 -17.09 -4.94
CA PRO A 98 16.13 -18.36 -5.60
C PRO A 98 15.13 -18.67 -6.71
N ASP A 99 15.60 -19.39 -7.75
CA ASP A 99 14.76 -19.98 -8.81
C ASP A 99 13.87 -18.96 -9.56
N GLY A 100 14.40 -17.76 -9.84
CA GLY A 100 13.66 -16.74 -10.58
C GLY A 100 12.61 -16.01 -9.75
N THR A 101 12.59 -16.23 -8.46
CA THR A 101 11.72 -15.51 -7.51
C THR A 101 12.29 -14.12 -7.23
N THR A 102 11.41 -13.18 -6.94
CA THR A 102 11.79 -11.85 -6.46
C THR A 102 11.44 -11.74 -4.99
N VAL A 103 12.32 -11.13 -4.21
CA VAL A 103 12.05 -10.82 -2.80
C VAL A 103 11.77 -9.33 -2.69
N MET A 104 10.63 -8.99 -2.12
CA MET A 104 10.26 -7.62 -1.81
C MET A 104 10.43 -7.38 -0.31
N ASP A 105 11.41 -6.56 0.04
CA ASP A 105 11.57 -6.05 1.40
C ASP A 105 10.86 -4.70 1.48
N TRP A 106 10.01 -4.53 2.47
CA TRP A 106 9.22 -3.32 2.61
C TRP A 106 9.11 -2.89 4.06
N ASN A 107 8.89 -1.58 4.25
CA ASN A 107 8.53 -1.03 5.54
C ASN A 107 7.57 0.14 5.33
N ALA A 108 6.79 0.43 6.36
CA ALA A 108 5.82 1.53 6.31
C ALA A 108 5.68 2.16 7.71
N ASP A 109 5.62 3.48 7.73
CA ASP A 109 5.29 4.26 8.90
C ASP A 109 3.94 4.92 8.70
N VAL A 110 3.02 4.74 9.64
CA VAL A 110 1.64 5.20 9.54
C VAL A 110 1.28 6.02 10.77
N ASN A 111 0.77 7.23 10.53
CA ASN A 111 0.26 8.11 11.58
C ASN A 111 -1.21 8.40 11.31
N LEU A 112 -2.04 8.21 12.34
CA LEU A 112 -3.46 8.48 12.27
C LEU A 112 -3.82 9.63 13.20
N SER A 113 -4.84 10.40 12.80
CA SER A 113 -5.36 11.49 13.61
C SER A 113 -6.87 11.56 13.52
N GLY A 114 -7.49 12.23 14.50
CA GLY A 114 -8.94 12.40 14.57
C GLY A 114 -9.67 11.17 15.11
N THR A 115 -10.93 11.02 14.69
CA THR A 115 -11.83 9.97 15.18
C THR A 115 -11.28 8.56 14.98
N LEU A 116 -10.63 8.32 13.84
CA LEU A 116 -10.05 7.01 13.54
C LEU A 116 -8.98 6.62 14.57
N ALA A 117 -8.16 7.56 15.01
CA ALA A 117 -7.14 7.31 16.01
C ALA A 117 -7.72 6.92 17.38
N SER A 118 -8.96 7.29 17.67
CA SER A 118 -9.61 7.05 18.95
C SER A 118 -10.05 5.60 19.17
N VAL A 119 -10.07 4.76 18.12
CA VAL A 119 -10.53 3.37 18.25
C VAL A 119 -9.55 2.46 19.00
N GLY A 120 -8.29 2.90 19.14
CA GLY A 120 -7.26 2.17 19.88
C GLY A 120 -6.24 1.49 18.99
N ALA A 121 -4.99 1.46 19.46
CA ALA A 121 -3.84 0.98 18.68
C ALA A 121 -3.97 -0.49 18.25
N ARG A 122 -4.46 -1.35 19.14
CA ARG A 122 -4.60 -2.79 18.85
C ARG A 122 -5.54 -3.06 17.67
N LEU A 123 -6.68 -2.37 17.65
CA LEU A 123 -7.66 -2.54 16.59
C LEU A 123 -7.15 -2.00 15.26
N ILE A 124 -6.46 -0.86 15.30
CA ILE A 124 -5.83 -0.24 14.12
C ILE A 124 -4.75 -1.16 13.55
N GLU A 125 -3.86 -1.69 14.39
CA GLU A 125 -2.81 -2.62 13.95
C GLU A 125 -3.38 -3.88 13.33
N GLY A 126 -4.42 -4.45 13.92
CA GLY A 126 -5.07 -5.65 13.38
C GLY A 126 -5.67 -5.40 12.01
N THR A 127 -6.35 -4.27 11.83
CA THR A 127 -6.92 -3.87 10.54
C THR A 127 -5.84 -3.61 9.50
N ALA A 128 -4.78 -2.89 9.87
CA ALA A 128 -3.68 -2.59 8.96
C ALA A 128 -2.95 -3.86 8.51
N THR A 129 -2.68 -4.78 9.42
CA THR A 129 -2.04 -6.06 9.10
C THR A 129 -2.90 -6.87 8.11
N LYS A 130 -4.20 -6.93 8.34
CA LYS A 130 -5.12 -7.61 7.43
C LYS A 130 -5.12 -6.98 6.04
N MET A 131 -5.13 -5.66 5.95
CA MET A 131 -5.09 -4.94 4.68
C MET A 131 -3.79 -5.18 3.93
N ILE A 132 -2.67 -5.18 4.64
CA ILE A 132 -1.35 -5.49 4.07
C ILE A 132 -1.33 -6.90 3.50
N ASP A 133 -1.79 -7.89 4.25
CA ASP A 133 -1.84 -9.28 3.81
C ASP A 133 -2.74 -9.45 2.58
N GLN A 134 -3.90 -8.82 2.56
CA GLN A 134 -4.81 -8.86 1.41
C GLN A 134 -4.18 -8.21 0.17
N THR A 135 -3.45 -7.13 0.34
CA THR A 135 -2.76 -6.44 -0.76
C THR A 135 -1.69 -7.35 -1.37
N PHE A 136 -0.87 -7.97 -0.55
CA PHE A 136 0.17 -8.89 -1.05
C PHE A 136 -0.40 -10.15 -1.66
N ASP A 137 -1.47 -10.70 -1.12
CA ASP A 137 -2.15 -11.86 -1.71
C ASP A 137 -2.68 -11.53 -3.10
N CYS A 138 -3.29 -10.36 -3.27
CA CYS A 138 -3.76 -9.87 -4.57
C CYS A 138 -2.60 -9.69 -5.55
N MET A 139 -1.52 -9.06 -5.12
CA MET A 139 -0.33 -8.84 -5.94
C MET A 139 0.26 -10.17 -6.41
N ARG A 140 0.44 -11.13 -5.53
CA ARG A 140 0.95 -12.45 -5.88
C ARG A 140 0.05 -13.17 -6.85
N ALA A 141 -1.26 -13.12 -6.63
CA ALA A 141 -2.23 -13.75 -7.53
C ALA A 141 -2.12 -13.21 -8.96
N LYS A 142 -1.86 -11.91 -9.12
CA LYS A 142 -1.71 -11.28 -10.44
C LYS A 142 -0.34 -11.49 -11.06
N LEU A 143 0.71 -11.52 -10.24
CA LEU A 143 2.09 -11.62 -10.72
C LEU A 143 2.55 -13.07 -10.98
N GLU A 144 2.01 -14.01 -10.23
CA GLU A 144 2.42 -15.43 -10.30
C GLU A 144 1.65 -16.26 -11.32
N THR A 145 0.83 -15.61 -12.11
CA THR A 145 0.07 -16.27 -13.19
C THR A 145 0.88 -16.43 -14.48
#